data_6dd4421c637b658f7c054f9e08810407
#
_entry.id   6dd4421c637b658f7c054f9e08810407
#
_cell.length_a   1.000
_cell.length_b   1.000
_cell.length_c   1.000
_cell.angle_alpha   90.00
_cell.angle_beta   90.00
_cell.angle_gamma   90.00
#
_symmetry.space_group_name_H-M   'P 1'
#
loop_
_entity.id
_entity.type
_entity.pdbx_description
1 polymer ?
#
loop_
_entity_poly.entity_id
_entity_poly.type
_entity_poly.pdbx_seq_one_letter_code
_entity_poly.pdbx_strand_id
1 'polypeptide(L)'
;MSGKVHEGDDLLNADRGSKERIAQIYVVAGGNRVKVEELQAGDIGAAVKLKDVKTGNTLNGKDCDYKFNFIKYPNSKYSRAIKPVNEADVEKMMTILNRMREEDPTWVIEQSKELKQTLVHGQGEFHLRTLKWRLENNEKLQVKFEEPKIPYRETITKAARADYRHKKQSGGAGQFGEVHLIVEPYKEGMPVPDTYKFNGQEFKITVRGTEEIPVSYTHLRA
;
A
#
# COMPACT_ATOMS: atom_id res chain seq x y z
N MET A 1 24.65 -7.32 27.03
CA MET A 1 24.21 -5.93 26.92
C MET A 1 24.79 -5.17 28.09
N SER A 2 25.31 -3.99 27.85
CA SER A 2 25.89 -3.13 28.90
C SER A 2 25.56 -1.67 28.54
N GLY A 3 25.66 -0.80 29.53
CA GLY A 3 25.44 0.63 29.33
C GLY A 3 24.19 1.16 30.01
N LYS A 4 24.02 2.47 29.90
CA LYS A 4 22.90 3.22 30.44
C LYS A 4 22.45 4.21 29.39
N VAL A 5 21.18 4.58 29.43
CA VAL A 5 20.57 5.66 28.63
C VAL A 5 20.00 6.69 29.58
N HIS A 6 20.35 7.96 29.38
CA HIS A 6 19.89 9.07 30.21
C HIS A 6 18.93 9.99 29.45
N GLU A 7 18.14 10.72 30.20
CA GLU A 7 17.39 11.86 29.66
C GLU A 7 18.35 12.87 29.02
N GLY A 8 18.08 13.28 27.78
CA GLY A 8 18.92 14.22 27.03
C GLY A 8 19.97 13.59 26.12
N ASP A 9 20.17 12.27 26.18
CA ASP A 9 21.12 11.58 25.31
C ASP A 9 20.74 11.68 23.83
N ASP A 10 21.76 11.84 22.98
CA ASP A 10 21.65 11.78 21.54
C ASP A 10 22.08 10.38 21.06
N LEU A 11 21.14 9.63 20.52
CA LEU A 11 21.36 8.28 20.01
C LEU A 11 21.32 8.25 18.48
N LEU A 12 22.01 7.28 17.89
CA LEU A 12 21.95 7.00 16.45
C LEU A 12 21.01 5.82 16.19
N ASN A 13 20.03 6.03 15.34
CA ASN A 13 19.22 4.93 14.80
C ASN A 13 20.06 4.18 13.76
N ALA A 14 20.57 3.01 14.12
CA ALA A 14 21.45 2.21 13.28
C ALA A 14 20.76 1.67 12.01
N ASP A 15 19.44 1.59 12.01
CA ASP A 15 18.66 1.09 10.88
C ASP A 15 18.36 2.18 9.83
N ARG A 16 18.25 3.43 10.27
CA ARG A 16 17.84 4.55 9.43
C ARG A 16 18.90 5.63 9.24
N GLY A 17 19.99 5.59 10.04
CA GLY A 17 21.05 6.60 10.02
C GLY A 17 20.62 7.96 10.60
N SER A 18 19.46 8.04 11.24
CA SER A 18 18.93 9.28 11.84
C SER A 18 19.37 9.44 13.28
N LYS A 19 19.54 10.70 13.72
CA LYS A 19 19.83 11.02 15.12
C LYS A 19 18.55 11.25 15.88
N GLU A 20 18.43 10.59 17.03
CA GLU A 20 17.30 10.69 17.95
C GLU A 20 17.75 11.22 19.31
N ARG A 21 17.05 12.22 19.81
CA ARG A 21 17.26 12.74 21.15
C ARG A 21 16.23 12.19 22.12
N ILE A 22 16.71 11.58 23.20
CA ILE A 22 15.86 11.06 24.27
C ILE A 22 15.43 12.22 25.16
N ALA A 23 14.24 12.76 24.90
CA ALA A 23 13.76 13.93 25.64
C ALA A 23 13.36 13.59 27.08
N GLN A 24 12.64 12.51 27.28
CA GLN A 24 12.17 12.05 28.59
C GLN A 24 12.03 10.52 28.57
N ILE A 25 12.32 9.92 29.73
CA ILE A 25 12.23 8.47 29.93
C ILE A 25 11.24 8.17 31.06
N TYR A 26 10.47 7.11 30.87
CA TYR A 26 9.47 6.64 31.80
C TYR A 26 9.56 5.14 31.99
N VAL A 27 9.30 4.68 33.22
CA VAL A 27 8.88 3.30 33.47
C VAL A 27 7.37 3.27 33.49
N VAL A 28 6.79 2.32 32.75
CA VAL A 28 5.33 2.20 32.60
C VAL A 28 4.87 0.90 33.24
N ALA A 29 3.94 1.00 34.18
CA ALA A 29 3.31 -0.13 34.84
C ALA A 29 1.79 0.04 34.77
N GLY A 30 1.16 -0.76 33.89
CA GLY A 30 -0.26 -0.59 33.59
C GLY A 30 -0.55 0.81 33.02
N GLY A 31 -1.47 1.56 33.64
CA GLY A 31 -1.78 2.94 33.25
C GLY A 31 -0.87 4.02 33.85
N ASN A 32 0.00 3.65 34.79
CA ASN A 32 0.84 4.59 35.53
C ASN A 32 2.18 4.79 34.81
N ARG A 33 2.63 6.07 34.74
CA ARG A 33 3.92 6.47 34.19
C ARG A 33 4.74 7.12 35.27
N VAL A 34 5.92 6.59 35.54
CA VAL A 34 6.88 7.15 36.48
C VAL A 34 8.06 7.67 35.68
N LYS A 35 8.35 8.96 35.78
CA LYS A 35 9.52 9.54 35.14
C LYS A 35 10.78 9.06 35.84
N VAL A 36 11.78 8.66 35.06
CA VAL A 36 13.10 8.24 35.54
C VAL A 36 14.18 8.99 34.77
N GLU A 37 15.35 9.14 35.39
CA GLU A 37 16.47 9.88 34.79
C GLU A 37 17.32 8.96 33.92
N GLU A 38 17.39 7.68 34.23
CA GLU A 38 18.17 6.69 33.49
C GLU A 38 17.45 5.36 33.35
N LEU A 39 17.82 4.61 32.32
CA LEU A 39 17.54 3.17 32.17
C LEU A 39 18.85 2.42 32.05
N GLN A 40 18.94 1.26 32.71
CA GLN A 40 20.11 0.41 32.70
C GLN A 40 19.91 -0.80 31.75
N ALA A 41 21.00 -1.47 31.40
CA ALA A 41 20.95 -2.67 30.59
C ALA A 41 20.05 -3.72 31.22
N GLY A 42 19.03 -4.14 30.50
CA GLY A 42 17.98 -5.07 30.94
C GLY A 42 16.66 -4.40 31.29
N ASP A 43 16.64 -3.08 31.48
CA ASP A 43 15.41 -2.36 31.75
C ASP A 43 14.52 -2.22 30.50
N ILE A 44 13.22 -2.09 30.74
CA ILE A 44 12.22 -1.74 29.74
C ILE A 44 11.62 -0.39 30.14
N GLY A 45 11.75 0.57 29.25
CA GLY A 45 11.23 1.93 29.46
C GLY A 45 10.52 2.47 28.23
N ALA A 46 9.87 3.61 28.41
CA ALA A 46 9.23 4.36 27.34
C ALA A 46 9.90 5.73 27.15
N ALA A 47 10.34 6.02 25.93
CA ALA A 47 10.81 7.33 25.54
C ALA A 47 9.73 8.06 24.73
N VAL A 48 9.64 9.38 24.87
CA VAL A 48 8.65 10.21 24.20
C VAL A 48 9.30 11.14 23.17
N LYS A 49 8.51 11.59 22.19
CA LYS A 49 8.92 12.54 21.13
C LYS A 49 10.05 12.05 20.24
N LEU A 50 10.18 10.74 20.04
CA LEU A 50 11.04 10.18 19.00
C LEU A 50 10.48 10.54 17.62
N LYS A 51 11.35 10.88 16.68
CA LYS A 51 10.94 11.41 15.36
C LYS A 51 10.86 10.32 14.29
N ASP A 52 11.86 9.47 14.24
CA ASP A 52 12.06 8.54 13.13
C ASP A 52 12.37 7.11 13.60
N VAL A 53 11.98 6.76 14.83
CA VAL A 53 12.14 5.41 15.37
C VAL A 53 10.91 4.59 15.10
N LYS A 54 11.11 3.37 14.63
CA LYS A 54 10.04 2.36 14.38
C LYS A 54 10.32 1.10 15.17
N THR A 55 9.27 0.30 15.35
CA THR A 55 9.36 -1.01 15.97
C THR A 55 10.44 -1.86 15.31
N GLY A 56 11.34 -2.42 16.10
CA GLY A 56 12.48 -3.23 15.63
C GLY A 56 13.75 -2.44 15.31
N ASN A 57 13.74 -1.10 15.41
CA ASN A 57 14.96 -0.32 15.20
C ASN A 57 15.94 -0.43 16.39
N THR A 58 17.23 -0.33 16.09
CA THR A 58 18.32 -0.30 17.06
C THR A 58 18.79 1.13 17.27
N LEU A 59 18.83 1.58 18.53
CA LEU A 59 19.37 2.88 18.92
C LEU A 59 20.72 2.69 19.60
N ASN A 60 21.76 3.33 19.09
CA ASN A 60 23.14 3.23 19.57
C ASN A 60 23.64 4.54 20.19
N GLY A 61 24.50 4.42 21.19
CA GLY A 61 25.36 5.52 21.64
C GLY A 61 26.44 5.84 20.58
N LYS A 62 27.16 6.95 20.78
CA LYS A 62 28.14 7.49 19.81
C LYS A 62 29.25 6.50 19.42
N ASP A 63 29.66 5.62 20.35
CA ASP A 63 30.81 4.73 20.19
C ASP A 63 30.38 3.27 19.94
N CYS A 64 29.13 3.04 19.58
CA CYS A 64 28.59 1.71 19.36
C CYS A 64 28.08 1.60 17.93
N ASP A 65 28.60 0.61 17.19
CA ASP A 65 28.16 0.28 15.82
C ASP A 65 27.56 -1.13 15.81
N TYR A 66 26.55 -1.35 16.65
CA TYR A 66 25.87 -2.63 16.74
C TYR A 66 24.44 -2.50 16.21
N LYS A 67 24.00 -3.50 15.43
CA LYS A 67 22.64 -3.58 14.91
C LYS A 67 22.06 -4.96 15.20
N PHE A 68 20.87 -4.98 15.81
CA PHE A 68 20.12 -6.21 15.98
C PHE A 68 19.52 -6.67 14.65
N ASN A 69 19.43 -7.96 14.44
CA ASN A 69 18.74 -8.52 13.29
C ASN A 69 17.25 -8.14 13.33
N PHE A 70 16.73 -7.84 12.17
CA PHE A 70 15.30 -7.52 12.03
C PHE A 70 14.43 -8.71 12.43
N ILE A 71 13.38 -8.44 13.18
CA ILE A 71 12.40 -9.45 13.59
C ILE A 71 11.56 -9.82 12.37
N LYS A 72 11.58 -11.10 11.97
CA LYS A 72 10.69 -11.60 10.92
C LYS A 72 9.32 -11.85 11.51
N TYR A 73 8.37 -10.99 11.14
CA TYR A 73 6.97 -11.20 11.50
C TYR A 73 6.33 -12.23 10.56
N PRO A 74 5.35 -13.01 11.05
CA PRO A 74 4.63 -13.96 10.21
C PRO A 74 3.80 -13.19 9.15
N ASN A 75 3.70 -13.77 7.96
CA ASN A 75 2.87 -13.23 6.90
C ASN A 75 1.39 -13.24 7.31
N SER A 76 0.66 -12.21 6.91
CA SER A 76 -0.78 -12.13 7.10
C SER A 76 -1.51 -13.24 6.33
N LYS A 77 -2.54 -13.83 6.95
CA LYS A 77 -3.30 -14.96 6.38
C LYS A 77 -4.78 -14.65 6.19
N TYR A 78 -5.24 -13.53 6.68
CA TYR A 78 -6.66 -13.16 6.64
C TYR A 78 -6.81 -11.71 6.23
N SER A 79 -7.71 -11.45 5.30
CA SER A 79 -7.88 -10.12 4.69
C SER A 79 -9.34 -9.70 4.69
N ARG A 80 -9.59 -8.42 4.94
CA ARG A 80 -10.92 -7.79 4.80
C ARG A 80 -10.76 -6.39 4.21
N ALA A 81 -11.75 -5.97 3.44
CA ALA A 81 -11.88 -4.58 3.09
C ALA A 81 -12.49 -3.81 4.27
N ILE A 82 -11.93 -2.64 4.58
CA ILE A 82 -12.41 -1.77 5.65
C ILE A 82 -12.85 -0.43 5.09
N LYS A 83 -13.98 0.06 5.57
CA LYS A 83 -14.46 1.41 5.28
C LYS A 83 -15.08 2.05 6.52
N PRO A 84 -14.97 3.36 6.69
CA PRO A 84 -15.68 4.05 7.75
C PRO A 84 -17.19 4.05 7.45
N VAL A 85 -18.00 4.16 8.47
CA VAL A 85 -19.46 4.31 8.30
C VAL A 85 -19.79 5.66 7.67
N ASN A 86 -19.05 6.70 8.06
CA ASN A 86 -19.17 8.04 7.49
C ASN A 86 -17.99 8.27 6.53
N GLU A 87 -18.25 8.59 5.26
CA GLU A 87 -17.23 8.82 4.24
C GLU A 87 -16.28 9.98 4.57
N ALA A 88 -16.72 10.97 5.35
CA ALA A 88 -15.86 12.06 5.81
C ALA A 88 -14.70 11.59 6.71
N ASP A 89 -14.81 10.40 7.31
CA ASP A 89 -13.81 9.86 8.24
C ASP A 89 -12.70 9.04 7.55
N VAL A 90 -12.64 8.97 6.23
CA VAL A 90 -11.64 8.17 5.48
C VAL A 90 -10.21 8.57 5.84
N GLU A 91 -9.88 9.86 5.84
CA GLU A 91 -8.53 10.35 6.18
C GLU A 91 -8.16 10.06 7.63
N LYS A 92 -9.12 10.27 8.55
CA LYS A 92 -8.97 9.94 9.96
C LYS A 92 -8.70 8.46 10.14
N MET A 93 -9.47 7.60 9.46
CA MET A 93 -9.28 6.15 9.49
C MET A 93 -7.88 5.77 9.03
N MET A 94 -7.40 6.32 7.91
CA MET A 94 -6.08 6.01 7.38
C MET A 94 -4.95 6.44 8.33
N THR A 95 -5.08 7.60 8.95
CA THR A 95 -4.11 8.09 9.95
C THR A 95 -4.02 7.14 11.13
N ILE A 96 -5.18 6.70 11.66
CA ILE A 96 -5.23 5.77 12.79
C ILE A 96 -4.68 4.39 12.41
N LEU A 97 -5.07 3.86 11.24
CA LEU A 97 -4.58 2.56 10.77
C LEU A 97 -3.06 2.56 10.59
N ASN A 98 -2.48 3.63 10.03
CA ASN A 98 -1.03 3.75 9.88
C ASN A 98 -0.32 3.76 11.23
N ARG A 99 -0.86 4.47 12.23
CA ARG A 99 -0.33 4.44 13.59
C ARG A 99 -0.39 3.04 14.20
N MET A 100 -1.55 2.35 14.08
CA MET A 100 -1.71 0.99 14.58
C MET A 100 -0.74 0.01 13.94
N ARG A 101 -0.44 0.17 12.63
CA ARG A 101 0.58 -0.63 11.94
C ARG A 101 1.99 -0.39 12.48
N GLU A 102 2.29 0.80 12.99
CA GLU A 102 3.57 1.07 13.65
C GLU A 102 3.67 0.41 15.03
N GLU A 103 2.53 0.31 15.75
CA GLU A 103 2.45 -0.40 17.02
C GLU A 103 2.55 -1.92 16.84
N ASP A 104 1.89 -2.46 15.82
CA ASP A 104 1.88 -3.88 15.48
C ASP A 104 2.16 -4.09 13.99
N PRO A 105 3.43 -4.40 13.62
CA PRO A 105 3.83 -4.61 12.23
C PRO A 105 3.20 -5.82 11.54
N THR A 106 2.47 -6.67 12.27
CA THR A 106 1.75 -7.81 11.68
C THR A 106 0.45 -7.41 10.98
N TRP A 107 -0.03 -6.20 11.18
CA TRP A 107 -1.09 -5.62 10.36
C TRP A 107 -0.50 -5.01 9.09
N VAL A 108 -0.98 -5.47 7.95
CA VAL A 108 -0.62 -4.91 6.65
C VAL A 108 -1.83 -4.14 6.11
N ILE A 109 -1.61 -2.90 5.72
CA ILE A 109 -2.65 -2.01 5.17
C ILE A 109 -2.30 -1.73 3.73
N GLU A 110 -3.23 -2.03 2.84
CA GLU A 110 -3.08 -1.85 1.40
C GLU A 110 -4.24 -1.00 0.85
N GLN A 111 -3.89 -0.01 0.03
CA GLN A 111 -4.87 0.78 -0.70
C GLN A 111 -4.89 0.38 -2.16
N SER A 112 -5.96 -0.26 -2.60
CA SER A 112 -6.20 -0.54 -4.01
C SER A 112 -6.86 0.67 -4.66
N LYS A 113 -6.11 1.41 -5.46
CA LYS A 113 -6.62 2.56 -6.22
C LYS A 113 -7.60 2.11 -7.30
N GLU A 114 -7.31 0.98 -7.93
CA GLU A 114 -8.12 0.38 -9.00
C GLU A 114 -9.55 0.04 -8.52
N LEU A 115 -9.65 -0.63 -7.39
CA LEU A 115 -10.92 -1.07 -6.84
C LEU A 115 -11.51 -0.11 -5.79
N LYS A 116 -10.82 1.01 -5.53
CA LYS A 116 -11.20 2.03 -4.53
C LYS A 116 -11.57 1.40 -3.19
N GLN A 117 -10.70 0.52 -2.70
CA GLN A 117 -10.88 -0.14 -1.41
C GLN A 117 -9.61 -0.08 -0.57
N THR A 118 -9.78 -0.04 0.74
CA THR A 118 -8.69 -0.23 1.71
C THR A 118 -8.78 -1.64 2.26
N LEU A 119 -7.70 -2.39 2.11
CA LEU A 119 -7.58 -3.74 2.63
C LEU A 119 -6.77 -3.71 3.91
N VAL A 120 -7.21 -4.50 4.88
CA VAL A 120 -6.47 -4.78 6.10
C VAL A 120 -6.23 -6.28 6.17
N HIS A 121 -4.96 -6.64 6.31
CA HIS A 121 -4.53 -8.02 6.43
C HIS A 121 -4.00 -8.26 7.83
N GLY A 122 -4.33 -9.40 8.40
CA GLY A 122 -3.92 -9.81 9.74
C GLY A 122 -3.67 -11.31 9.83
N GLN A 123 -3.33 -11.79 11.03
CA GLN A 123 -3.00 -13.19 11.26
C GLN A 123 -4.24 -14.11 11.25
N GLY A 124 -5.44 -13.54 11.47
CA GLY A 124 -6.70 -14.26 11.50
C GLY A 124 -7.88 -13.34 11.79
N GLU A 125 -9.08 -13.92 11.81
CA GLU A 125 -10.31 -13.17 12.04
C GLU A 125 -10.31 -12.44 13.39
N PHE A 126 -9.86 -13.10 14.45
CA PHE A 126 -9.82 -12.50 15.79
C PHE A 126 -8.89 -11.27 15.81
N HIS A 127 -7.78 -11.32 15.10
CA HIS A 127 -6.85 -10.20 14.99
C HIS A 127 -7.57 -8.97 14.37
N LEU A 128 -8.32 -9.16 13.29
CA LEU A 128 -9.09 -8.07 12.68
C LEU A 128 -10.27 -7.61 13.55
N ARG A 129 -10.90 -8.52 14.32
CA ARG A 129 -11.91 -8.12 15.31
C ARG A 129 -11.31 -7.21 16.39
N THR A 130 -10.10 -7.52 16.85
CA THR A 130 -9.37 -6.66 17.81
C THR A 130 -9.08 -5.28 17.22
N LEU A 131 -8.65 -5.21 15.95
CA LEU A 131 -8.49 -3.95 15.24
C LEU A 131 -9.80 -3.13 15.23
N LYS A 132 -10.90 -3.77 14.83
CA LYS A 132 -12.21 -3.11 14.78
C LYS A 132 -12.61 -2.60 16.16
N TRP A 133 -12.47 -3.43 17.20
CA TRP A 133 -12.78 -3.06 18.57
C TRP A 133 -11.96 -1.83 19.03
N ARG A 134 -10.67 -1.79 18.72
CA ARG A 134 -9.81 -0.64 19.03
C ARG A 134 -10.27 0.64 18.31
N LEU A 135 -10.61 0.54 17.03
CA LEU A 135 -11.13 1.66 16.26
C LEU A 135 -12.42 2.22 16.85
N GLU A 136 -13.35 1.34 17.21
CA GLU A 136 -14.68 1.75 17.72
C GLU A 136 -14.63 2.24 19.17
N ASN A 137 -13.87 1.57 20.05
CA ASN A 137 -13.87 1.87 21.48
C ASN A 137 -12.82 2.91 21.89
N ASN A 138 -11.60 2.84 21.33
CA ASN A 138 -10.52 3.76 21.70
C ASN A 138 -10.56 5.03 20.86
N GLU A 139 -10.74 4.90 19.55
CA GLU A 139 -10.65 6.00 18.59
C GLU A 139 -12.03 6.63 18.27
N LYS A 140 -13.12 6.01 18.75
CA LYS A 140 -14.51 6.43 18.48
C LYS A 140 -14.81 6.54 17.00
N LEU A 141 -14.25 5.63 16.20
CA LEU A 141 -14.41 5.55 14.76
C LEU A 141 -15.20 4.30 14.39
N GLN A 142 -16.41 4.48 13.88
CA GLN A 142 -17.25 3.37 13.44
C GLN A 142 -16.82 2.89 12.06
N VAL A 143 -16.55 1.59 11.93
CA VAL A 143 -16.08 0.97 10.70
C VAL A 143 -16.86 -0.29 10.33
N LYS A 144 -16.92 -0.58 9.03
CA LYS A 144 -17.48 -1.82 8.48
C LYS A 144 -16.42 -2.63 7.79
N PHE A 145 -16.43 -3.94 8.01
CA PHE A 145 -15.66 -4.90 7.22
C PHE A 145 -16.53 -5.47 6.11
N GLU A 146 -15.93 -5.57 4.93
CA GLU A 146 -16.55 -6.16 3.75
C GLU A 146 -15.62 -7.23 3.16
N GLU A 147 -16.14 -8.04 2.28
CA GLU A 147 -15.32 -8.97 1.50
C GLU A 147 -14.42 -8.19 0.54
N PRO A 148 -13.15 -8.55 0.42
CA PRO A 148 -12.25 -7.93 -0.55
C PRO A 148 -12.75 -8.11 -1.97
N LYS A 149 -12.81 -7.04 -2.74
CA LYS A 149 -13.04 -7.13 -4.18
C LYS A 149 -11.76 -7.66 -4.82
N ILE A 150 -11.90 -8.61 -5.74
CA ILE A 150 -10.79 -9.20 -6.47
C ILE A 150 -10.68 -8.50 -7.83
N PRO A 151 -9.49 -7.97 -8.21
CA PRO A 151 -9.29 -7.39 -9.53
C PRO A 151 -9.23 -8.51 -10.57
N TYR A 152 -10.37 -8.83 -11.16
CA TYR A 152 -10.39 -9.76 -12.29
C TYR A 152 -9.82 -9.06 -13.51
N ARG A 153 -8.99 -9.78 -14.24
CA ARG A 153 -8.44 -9.37 -15.52
C ARG A 153 -8.96 -10.30 -16.59
N GLU A 154 -9.47 -9.73 -17.67
CA GLU A 154 -9.86 -10.51 -18.84
C GLU A 154 -8.68 -10.56 -19.81
N THR A 155 -8.58 -11.67 -20.52
CA THR A 155 -7.62 -11.83 -21.60
C THR A 155 -8.33 -12.43 -22.83
N ILE A 156 -7.80 -12.12 -24.00
CA ILE A 156 -8.28 -12.69 -25.23
C ILE A 156 -7.63 -14.05 -25.48
N THR A 157 -8.40 -15.00 -25.99
CA THR A 157 -7.91 -16.35 -26.31
C THR A 157 -7.69 -16.57 -27.79
N LYS A 158 -8.24 -15.71 -28.65
CA LYS A 158 -8.13 -15.80 -30.11
C LYS A 158 -7.81 -14.44 -30.70
N ALA A 159 -7.07 -14.43 -31.80
CA ALA A 159 -6.88 -13.22 -32.59
C ALA A 159 -8.20 -12.75 -33.18
N ALA A 160 -8.45 -11.46 -33.09
CA ALA A 160 -9.63 -10.79 -33.65
C ALA A 160 -9.22 -9.53 -34.42
N ARG A 161 -9.99 -9.24 -35.47
CA ARG A 161 -9.81 -8.05 -36.28
C ARG A 161 -11.10 -7.25 -36.30
N ALA A 162 -10.99 -5.95 -36.23
CA ALA A 162 -12.11 -5.04 -36.35
C ALA A 162 -11.66 -3.78 -37.08
N ASP A 163 -12.55 -3.25 -37.89
CA ASP A 163 -12.39 -1.94 -38.50
C ASP A 163 -13.61 -1.09 -38.17
N TYR A 164 -13.36 0.19 -38.02
CA TYR A 164 -14.42 1.17 -37.78
C TYR A 164 -14.13 2.44 -38.57
N ARG A 165 -15.12 2.88 -39.33
CA ARG A 165 -15.08 4.11 -40.11
C ARG A 165 -16.11 5.09 -39.58
N HIS A 166 -15.64 6.17 -39.02
CA HIS A 166 -16.50 7.28 -38.62
C HIS A 166 -16.60 8.29 -39.77
N LYS A 167 -17.79 8.49 -40.27
CA LYS A 167 -18.10 9.54 -41.25
C LYS A 167 -19.36 10.26 -40.82
N LYS A 168 -19.21 11.51 -40.39
CA LYS A 168 -20.35 12.36 -40.03
C LYS A 168 -20.24 13.67 -40.76
N GLN A 169 -21.27 13.99 -41.54
CA GLN A 169 -21.37 15.22 -42.29
C GLN A 169 -22.72 15.88 -41.97
N SER A 170 -22.69 16.92 -41.19
CA SER A 170 -23.85 17.73 -40.79
C SER A 170 -23.54 19.19 -40.98
N GLY A 171 -23.40 19.63 -42.28
CA GLY A 171 -23.12 21.02 -42.65
C GLY A 171 -21.68 21.47 -42.34
N GLY A 172 -20.94 21.96 -43.32
CA GLY A 172 -19.55 22.43 -43.17
C GLY A 172 -18.51 21.30 -43.26
N ALA A 173 -17.36 21.45 -42.60
CA ALA A 173 -16.27 20.47 -42.59
C ALA A 173 -16.73 19.19 -41.91
N GLY A 174 -16.78 18.06 -42.67
CA GLY A 174 -17.17 16.76 -42.14
C GLY A 174 -16.11 16.15 -41.20
N GLN A 175 -16.54 15.32 -40.27
CA GLN A 175 -15.67 14.50 -39.43
C GLN A 175 -15.41 13.17 -40.11
N PHE A 176 -14.15 12.81 -40.27
CA PHE A 176 -13.72 11.52 -40.83
C PHE A 176 -12.62 10.90 -39.97
N GLY A 177 -12.75 9.64 -39.67
CA GLY A 177 -11.73 8.85 -39.04
C GLY A 177 -11.92 7.36 -39.36
N GLU A 178 -10.87 6.67 -39.66
CA GLU A 178 -10.90 5.23 -39.93
C GLU A 178 -9.82 4.55 -39.10
N VAL A 179 -10.20 3.50 -38.37
CA VAL A 179 -9.30 2.72 -37.50
C VAL A 179 -9.42 1.25 -37.88
N HIS A 180 -8.28 0.63 -38.11
CA HIS A 180 -8.15 -0.82 -38.25
C HIS A 180 -7.41 -1.36 -37.04
N LEU A 181 -8.01 -2.30 -36.32
CA LEU A 181 -7.50 -2.87 -35.10
C LEU A 181 -7.31 -4.39 -35.24
N ILE A 182 -6.15 -4.87 -34.81
CA ILE A 182 -5.88 -6.29 -34.61
C ILE A 182 -5.53 -6.49 -33.14
N VAL A 183 -6.22 -7.41 -32.50
CA VAL A 183 -5.99 -7.81 -31.11
C VAL A 183 -5.62 -9.28 -31.09
N GLU A 184 -4.47 -9.59 -30.51
CA GLU A 184 -3.93 -10.95 -30.45
C GLU A 184 -3.54 -11.33 -29.02
N PRO A 185 -3.65 -12.62 -28.63
CA PRO A 185 -3.14 -13.06 -27.32
C PRO A 185 -1.63 -12.81 -27.23
N TYR A 186 -1.21 -12.03 -26.23
CA TYR A 186 0.21 -11.76 -26.02
C TYR A 186 0.91 -12.97 -25.40
N LYS A 187 2.08 -13.31 -25.92
CA LYS A 187 3.03 -14.27 -25.34
C LYS A 187 4.38 -13.59 -25.22
N GLU A 188 5.04 -13.76 -24.09
CA GLU A 188 6.37 -13.21 -23.86
C GLU A 188 7.35 -13.71 -24.95
N GLY A 189 8.13 -12.80 -25.53
CA GLY A 189 9.02 -13.08 -26.65
C GLY A 189 8.36 -13.16 -28.02
N MET A 190 7.08 -12.85 -28.13
CA MET A 190 6.35 -12.83 -29.41
C MET A 190 6.93 -11.74 -30.33
N PRO A 191 7.29 -12.08 -31.60
CA PRO A 191 7.76 -11.07 -32.55
C PRO A 191 6.63 -10.08 -32.86
N VAL A 192 6.97 -8.81 -32.82
CA VAL A 192 6.01 -7.73 -33.13
C VAL A 192 6.26 -7.28 -34.57
N PRO A 193 5.38 -7.63 -35.53
CA PRO A 193 5.56 -7.23 -36.91
C PRO A 193 5.43 -5.71 -37.09
N ASP A 194 6.14 -5.14 -38.05
CA ASP A 194 6.04 -3.71 -38.37
C ASP A 194 4.87 -3.40 -39.28
N THR A 195 4.39 -4.41 -39.99
CA THR A 195 3.30 -4.30 -40.95
C THR A 195 2.32 -5.46 -40.79
N TYR A 196 1.10 -5.26 -41.23
CA TYR A 196 0.11 -6.32 -41.36
C TYR A 196 -0.63 -6.25 -42.70
N LYS A 197 -1.14 -7.38 -43.19
CA LYS A 197 -1.90 -7.47 -44.44
C LYS A 197 -3.40 -7.53 -44.15
N PHE A 198 -4.14 -6.64 -44.80
CA PHE A 198 -5.60 -6.61 -44.74
C PHE A 198 -6.17 -6.37 -46.16
N ASN A 199 -7.09 -7.23 -46.58
CA ASN A 199 -7.71 -7.17 -47.91
C ASN A 199 -6.70 -7.01 -49.07
N GLY A 200 -5.56 -7.71 -49.01
CA GLY A 200 -4.51 -7.68 -50.03
C GLY A 200 -3.60 -6.46 -49.98
N GLN A 201 -3.85 -5.51 -49.09
CA GLN A 201 -3.01 -4.34 -48.88
C GLN A 201 -2.18 -4.48 -47.60
N GLU A 202 -0.97 -3.91 -47.61
CA GLU A 202 -0.07 -3.90 -46.49
C GLU A 202 -0.13 -2.57 -45.76
N PHE A 203 -0.33 -2.60 -44.44
CA PHE A 203 -0.46 -1.44 -43.57
C PHE A 203 0.66 -1.43 -42.53
N LYS A 204 1.23 -0.26 -42.29
CA LYS A 204 2.20 -0.06 -41.23
C LYS A 204 1.50 0.05 -39.87
N ILE A 205 2.00 -0.63 -38.84
CA ILE A 205 1.50 -0.52 -37.48
C ILE A 205 2.02 0.80 -36.89
N THR A 206 1.12 1.73 -36.57
CA THR A 206 1.46 3.07 -36.05
C THR A 206 1.38 3.16 -34.55
N VAL A 207 0.53 2.33 -33.91
CA VAL A 207 0.35 2.33 -32.45
C VAL A 207 0.42 0.88 -31.94
N ARG A 208 1.15 0.69 -30.89
CA ARG A 208 1.32 -0.61 -30.21
C ARG A 208 1.06 -0.41 -28.72
N GLY A 209 0.35 -1.33 -28.12
CA GLY A 209 0.15 -1.41 -26.68
C GLY A 209 0.29 -2.86 -26.22
N THR A 210 1.09 -3.08 -25.20
CA THR A 210 1.24 -4.38 -24.52
C THR A 210 0.65 -4.31 -23.10
N GLU A 211 -0.02 -3.21 -22.76
CA GLU A 211 -0.64 -3.06 -21.47
C GLU A 211 -1.85 -4.00 -21.34
N GLU A 212 -1.96 -4.66 -20.21
CA GLU A 212 -3.17 -5.35 -19.81
C GLU A 212 -4.30 -4.31 -19.76
N ILE A 213 -5.31 -4.47 -20.58
CA ILE A 213 -6.45 -3.55 -20.61
C ILE A 213 -7.27 -3.82 -19.35
N PRO A 214 -7.32 -2.89 -18.38
CA PRO A 214 -8.22 -3.05 -17.26
C PRO A 214 -9.66 -3.06 -17.78
N VAL A 215 -10.41 -4.12 -17.43
CA VAL A 215 -11.80 -4.24 -17.86
C VAL A 215 -12.64 -3.21 -17.13
N SER A 216 -12.71 -2.04 -17.73
CA SER A 216 -13.71 -1.04 -17.40
C SER A 216 -14.65 -0.97 -18.62
N TYR A 217 -15.89 -1.40 -18.47
CA TYR A 217 -16.93 -1.30 -19.49
C TYR A 217 -17.17 0.12 -20.02
N THR A 218 -16.52 1.09 -19.46
CA THR A 218 -16.65 2.50 -19.82
C THR A 218 -15.65 2.98 -20.88
N HIS A 219 -14.65 2.19 -21.28
CA HIS A 219 -13.59 2.61 -22.21
C HIS A 219 -13.68 2.03 -23.64
N LEU A 220 -14.75 1.32 -23.94
CA LEU A 220 -15.06 0.93 -25.34
C LEU A 220 -15.88 2.00 -26.10
N ARG A 221 -15.82 3.26 -25.64
CA ARG A 221 -16.34 4.41 -26.38
C ARG A 221 -15.20 5.42 -26.61
N ALA A 222 -14.46 5.16 -27.63
CA ALA A 222 -13.69 6.18 -28.32
C ALA A 222 -13.89 6.03 -29.82
#